data_433d24b221e02d9e8370e935758b1aa1
#
_entry.id   433d24b221e02d9e8370e935758b1aa1
#
_cell.length_a   1.000
_cell.length_b   1.000
_cell.length_c   1.000
_cell.angle_alpha   90.00
_cell.angle_beta   90.00
_cell.angle_gamma   90.00
#
_symmetry.space_group_name_H-M   'P 1'
#
loop_
_entity.id
_entity.type
_entity.pdbx_description
1 polymer ?
#
loop_
_entity_poly.entity_id
_entity_poly.type
_entity_poly.pdbx_seq_one_letter_code
_entity_poly.pdbx_strand_id
1 'polypeptide(L)'
;MPSTPIIAATLIVRDEARCIARCLESVAPFVDRMVVVDTGSVDDTVAIAEGCGAEVHRLDWPDDFAAARNHALGLADADWHLVIDADEWIVSGGETLRDWCAGGERLGRACVLSDDGAGATTTRSWITRVLPRGARFEGRVPEQVASAVPRVRTGLHIGHDGYRAAQLARKRDRNHQLLLAELAERPGDAYLLYQIAKDADMRGDGAASAEG
;
A
#
# COMPACT_ATOMS: atom_id res chain seq x y z
N MET A 1 -0.51 -15.76 -30.44
CA MET A 1 0.32 -15.71 -29.20
C MET A 1 -0.41 -14.82 -28.23
N PRO A 2 -0.67 -15.24 -26.98
CA PRO A 2 -1.16 -14.31 -26.00
C PRO A 2 -0.13 -13.18 -25.86
N SER A 3 -0.60 -11.92 -25.81
CA SER A 3 0.27 -10.77 -25.59
C SER A 3 0.88 -10.87 -24.19
N THR A 4 2.13 -10.46 -24.05
CA THR A 4 2.76 -10.31 -22.75
C THR A 4 1.96 -9.31 -21.92
N PRO A 5 1.55 -9.63 -20.66
CA PRO A 5 0.75 -8.73 -19.88
C PRO A 5 1.53 -7.46 -19.51
N ILE A 6 0.86 -6.31 -19.59
CA ILE A 6 1.39 -5.03 -19.12
C ILE A 6 1.25 -4.98 -17.60
N ILE A 7 2.35 -4.73 -16.92
CA ILE A 7 2.41 -4.61 -15.46
C ILE A 7 2.79 -3.18 -15.08
N ALA A 8 2.01 -2.54 -14.21
CA ALA A 8 2.34 -1.24 -13.66
C ALA A 8 2.55 -1.30 -12.15
N ALA A 9 3.62 -0.67 -11.65
CA ALA A 9 3.70 -0.32 -10.24
C ALA A 9 2.83 0.91 -9.98
N THR A 10 2.01 0.87 -8.92
CA THR A 10 1.13 1.98 -8.53
C THR A 10 1.36 2.35 -7.09
N LEU A 11 1.60 3.63 -6.84
CA LEU A 11 1.88 4.20 -5.54
C LEU A 11 0.95 5.39 -5.27
N ILE A 12 0.58 5.58 -4.02
CA ILE A 12 0.06 6.84 -3.49
C ILE A 12 1.06 7.35 -2.46
N VAL A 13 1.45 8.62 -2.56
CA VAL A 13 2.57 9.16 -1.77
C VAL A 13 2.23 10.51 -1.16
N ARG A 14 2.90 10.82 -0.03
CA ARG A 14 2.94 12.15 0.57
C ARG A 14 4.15 12.27 1.49
N ASP A 15 5.06 13.19 1.17
CA ASP A 15 6.27 13.47 1.96
C ASP A 15 7.14 12.24 2.20
N GLU A 16 7.51 11.53 1.12
CA GLU A 16 8.28 10.27 1.14
C GLU A 16 9.65 10.41 0.40
N ALA A 17 10.19 11.65 0.28
CA ALA A 17 11.49 11.90 -0.37
C ALA A 17 12.62 11.01 0.15
N ARG A 18 12.53 10.60 1.42
CA ARG A 18 13.50 9.73 2.10
C ARG A 18 13.67 8.35 1.46
N CYS A 19 12.61 7.79 0.92
CA CYS A 19 12.55 6.35 0.58
C CYS A 19 12.04 6.04 -0.82
N ILE A 20 11.33 6.96 -1.47
CA ILE A 20 10.67 6.73 -2.75
C ILE A 20 11.63 6.29 -3.86
N ALA A 21 12.88 6.83 -3.90
CA ALA A 21 13.88 6.40 -4.90
C ALA A 21 14.16 4.91 -4.80
N ARG A 22 14.47 4.40 -3.59
CA ARG A 22 14.73 2.97 -3.35
C ARG A 22 13.54 2.10 -3.78
N CYS A 23 12.31 2.53 -3.47
CA CYS A 23 11.11 1.83 -3.88
C CYS A 23 11.05 1.70 -5.40
N LEU A 24 11.09 2.84 -6.12
CA LEU A 24 10.96 2.89 -7.57
C LEU A 24 12.09 2.16 -8.29
N GLU A 25 13.35 2.35 -7.87
CA GLU A 25 14.50 1.63 -8.42
C GLU A 25 14.38 0.11 -8.25
N SER A 26 13.78 -0.35 -7.14
CA SER A 26 13.59 -1.78 -6.88
C SER A 26 12.52 -2.43 -7.75
N VAL A 27 11.50 -1.70 -8.19
CA VAL A 27 10.40 -2.21 -8.99
C VAL A 27 10.63 -2.03 -10.49
N ALA A 28 11.37 -1.00 -10.91
CA ALA A 28 11.59 -0.64 -12.31
C ALA A 28 12.02 -1.81 -13.22
N PRO A 29 12.88 -2.76 -12.79
CA PRO A 29 13.28 -3.88 -13.65
C PRO A 29 12.15 -4.88 -13.97
N PHE A 30 11.04 -4.85 -13.24
CA PHE A 30 10.01 -5.89 -13.26
C PHE A 30 8.65 -5.42 -13.77
N VAL A 31 8.49 -4.11 -14.02
CA VAL A 31 7.24 -3.49 -14.48
C VAL A 31 7.45 -2.71 -15.78
N ASP A 32 6.36 -2.47 -16.51
CA ASP A 32 6.40 -1.71 -17.76
C ASP A 32 6.15 -0.21 -17.52
N ARG A 33 5.47 0.13 -16.41
CA ARG A 33 5.14 1.50 -16.02
C ARG A 33 5.25 1.67 -14.51
N MET A 34 5.58 2.87 -14.08
CA MET A 34 5.53 3.29 -12.68
C MET A 34 4.64 4.53 -12.59
N VAL A 35 3.51 4.42 -11.90
CA VAL A 35 2.53 5.49 -11.70
C VAL A 35 2.47 5.88 -10.25
N VAL A 36 2.81 7.13 -9.97
CA VAL A 36 2.83 7.71 -8.63
C VAL A 36 1.74 8.77 -8.54
N VAL A 37 0.83 8.64 -7.59
CA VAL A 37 -0.17 9.65 -7.26
C VAL A 37 0.29 10.39 -6.01
N ASP A 38 0.71 11.65 -6.20
CA ASP A 38 1.08 12.54 -5.11
C ASP A 38 -0.16 13.19 -4.49
N THR A 39 -0.31 13.05 -3.17
CA THR A 39 -1.46 13.56 -2.42
C THR A 39 -1.15 14.83 -1.62
N GLY A 40 -0.21 15.63 -2.13
CA GLY A 40 0.16 16.94 -1.58
C GLY A 40 1.48 16.93 -0.81
N SER A 41 2.53 16.35 -1.39
CA SER A 41 3.89 16.47 -0.87
C SER A 41 4.39 17.90 -0.92
N VAL A 42 5.13 18.28 0.13
CA VAL A 42 5.81 19.58 0.25
C VAL A 42 7.33 19.44 0.25
N ASP A 43 7.83 18.21 0.23
CA ASP A 43 9.25 17.87 0.09
C ASP A 43 9.60 17.50 -1.36
N ASP A 44 10.79 16.96 -1.60
CA ASP A 44 11.30 16.60 -2.92
C ASP A 44 10.71 15.29 -3.49
N THR A 45 9.67 14.70 -2.88
CA THR A 45 9.06 13.42 -3.29
C THR A 45 8.77 13.37 -4.79
N VAL A 46 8.10 14.40 -5.32
CA VAL A 46 7.70 14.48 -6.74
C VAL A 46 8.92 14.51 -7.65
N ALA A 47 9.87 15.41 -7.37
CA ALA A 47 11.07 15.55 -8.19
C ALA A 47 11.92 14.26 -8.22
N ILE A 48 12.01 13.57 -7.08
CA ILE A 48 12.72 12.28 -6.98
C ILE A 48 11.99 11.22 -7.79
N ALA A 49 10.67 11.12 -7.68
CA ALA A 49 9.87 10.14 -8.42
C ALA A 49 9.99 10.32 -9.94
N GLU A 50 9.89 11.56 -10.43
CA GLU A 50 10.10 11.90 -11.84
C GLU A 50 11.52 11.55 -12.28
N GLY A 51 12.52 11.84 -11.45
CA GLY A 51 13.92 11.48 -11.69
C GLY A 51 14.17 9.97 -11.80
N CYS A 52 13.36 9.14 -11.15
CA CYS A 52 13.37 7.68 -11.28
C CYS A 52 12.57 7.18 -12.51
N GLY A 53 11.98 8.07 -13.33
CA GLY A 53 11.22 7.72 -14.52
C GLY A 53 9.76 7.35 -14.24
N ALA A 54 9.21 7.70 -13.08
CA ALA A 54 7.80 7.49 -12.77
C ALA A 54 6.91 8.56 -13.42
N GLU A 55 5.71 8.18 -13.83
CA GLU A 55 4.64 9.08 -14.23
C GLU A 55 3.98 9.62 -12.94
N VAL A 56 4.17 10.92 -12.65
CA VAL A 56 3.64 11.53 -11.43
C VAL A 56 2.36 12.28 -11.73
N HIS A 57 1.30 12.00 -10.98
CA HIS A 57 0.00 12.67 -11.05
C HIS A 57 -0.34 13.27 -9.69
N ARG A 58 -1.00 14.42 -9.66
CA ARG A 58 -1.44 15.06 -8.43
C ARG A 58 -2.90 14.75 -8.16
N LEU A 59 -3.22 14.50 -6.91
CA LEU A 59 -4.57 14.31 -6.39
C LEU A 59 -4.68 15.04 -5.06
N ASP A 60 -5.65 15.93 -4.93
CA ASP A 60 -5.98 16.46 -3.62
C ASP A 60 -6.43 15.31 -2.72
N TRP A 61 -5.89 15.24 -1.48
CA TRP A 61 -6.18 14.15 -0.58
C TRP A 61 -7.67 13.99 -0.31
N PRO A 62 -8.30 12.87 -0.72
CA PRO A 62 -9.76 12.70 -0.64
C PRO A 62 -10.25 12.21 0.73
N ASP A 63 -9.40 12.15 1.76
CA ASP A 63 -9.67 11.51 3.05
C ASP A 63 -10.12 10.04 2.95
N ASP A 64 -9.62 9.34 1.91
CA ASP A 64 -9.99 7.98 1.56
C ASP A 64 -8.84 7.29 0.81
N PHE A 65 -8.22 6.29 1.46
CA PHE A 65 -7.14 5.53 0.84
C PHE A 65 -7.58 4.69 -0.34
N ALA A 66 -8.78 4.09 -0.27
CA ALA A 66 -9.31 3.30 -1.39
C ALA A 66 -9.56 4.17 -2.61
N ALA A 67 -10.12 5.37 -2.43
CA ALA A 67 -10.33 6.33 -3.51
C ALA A 67 -9.00 6.71 -4.18
N ALA A 68 -7.97 7.05 -3.39
CA ALA A 68 -6.65 7.41 -3.92
C ALA A 68 -5.97 6.23 -4.64
N ARG A 69 -6.02 5.00 -4.08
CA ARG A 69 -5.48 3.82 -4.76
C ARG A 69 -6.24 3.49 -6.04
N ASN A 70 -7.56 3.56 -6.02
CA ASN A 70 -8.38 3.32 -7.23
C ASN A 70 -8.09 4.34 -8.33
N HIS A 71 -7.81 5.60 -7.95
CA HIS A 71 -7.37 6.62 -8.90
C HIS A 71 -6.02 6.23 -9.56
N ALA A 72 -5.04 5.79 -8.75
CA ALA A 72 -3.75 5.33 -9.27
C ALA A 72 -3.90 4.10 -10.20
N LEU A 73 -4.74 3.12 -9.84
CA LEU A 73 -5.04 1.96 -10.69
C LEU A 73 -5.64 2.39 -12.04
N GLY A 74 -6.56 3.37 -12.03
CA GLY A 74 -7.20 3.88 -13.23
C GLY A 74 -6.22 4.60 -14.18
N LEU A 75 -5.29 5.38 -13.64
CA LEU A 75 -4.25 6.07 -14.41
C LEU A 75 -3.24 5.10 -15.03
N ALA A 76 -2.91 4.04 -14.33
CA ALA A 76 -1.93 3.06 -14.78
C ALA A 76 -2.38 2.26 -16.01
N ASP A 77 -3.68 2.05 -16.19
CA ASP A 77 -4.28 1.32 -17.34
C ASP A 77 -3.49 0.07 -17.75
N ALA A 78 -3.14 -0.77 -16.81
CA ALA A 78 -2.34 -1.96 -17.02
C ALA A 78 -3.19 -3.23 -16.89
N ASP A 79 -2.69 -4.38 -17.38
CA ASP A 79 -3.35 -5.67 -17.17
C ASP A 79 -3.20 -6.16 -15.74
N TRP A 80 -2.06 -5.78 -15.11
CA TRP A 80 -1.74 -6.09 -13.73
C TRP A 80 -1.14 -4.87 -13.03
N HIS A 81 -1.43 -4.75 -11.75
CA HIS A 81 -0.91 -3.70 -10.90
C HIS A 81 -0.12 -4.30 -9.74
N LEU A 82 1.13 -3.88 -9.59
CA LEU A 82 1.89 -4.07 -8.37
C LEU A 82 1.66 -2.84 -7.47
N VAL A 83 0.79 -2.98 -6.49
CA VAL A 83 0.52 -1.90 -5.51
C VAL A 83 1.59 -1.96 -4.43
N ILE A 84 2.35 -0.88 -4.27
CA ILE A 84 3.47 -0.81 -3.34
C ILE A 84 3.49 0.55 -2.65
N ASP A 85 3.92 0.59 -1.40
CA ASP A 85 4.07 1.82 -0.64
C ASP A 85 5.51 2.38 -0.80
N ALA A 86 5.69 3.70 -0.68
CA ALA A 86 6.99 4.34 -0.92
C ALA A 86 8.09 3.88 0.05
N ASP A 87 7.73 3.38 1.23
CA ASP A 87 8.61 2.83 2.25
C ASP A 87 8.83 1.30 2.12
N GLU A 88 8.38 0.72 0.99
CA GLU A 88 8.57 -0.67 0.61
C GLU A 88 9.54 -0.79 -0.58
N TRP A 89 10.18 -1.97 -0.74
CA TRP A 89 11.04 -2.29 -1.89
C TRP A 89 11.06 -3.79 -2.16
N ILE A 90 11.26 -4.19 -3.42
CA ILE A 90 11.44 -5.61 -3.77
C ILE A 90 12.79 -6.10 -3.25
N VAL A 91 12.76 -7.14 -2.41
CA VAL A 91 13.95 -7.84 -1.90
C VAL A 91 14.32 -9.01 -2.82
N SER A 92 13.31 -9.75 -3.30
CA SER A 92 13.49 -10.90 -4.20
C SER A 92 12.19 -11.32 -4.86
N GLY A 93 12.26 -12.14 -5.91
CA GLY A 93 11.11 -12.74 -6.58
C GLY A 93 10.49 -11.86 -7.66
N GLY A 94 11.02 -10.65 -7.90
CA GLY A 94 10.54 -9.76 -8.95
C GLY A 94 10.64 -10.37 -10.35
N GLU A 95 11.70 -11.16 -10.59
CA GLU A 95 11.94 -11.88 -11.84
C GLU A 95 10.83 -12.88 -12.21
N THR A 96 10.07 -13.36 -11.24
CA THR A 96 8.96 -14.31 -11.46
C THR A 96 7.61 -13.61 -11.65
N LEU A 97 7.52 -12.29 -11.45
CA LEU A 97 6.27 -11.55 -11.43
C LEU A 97 5.51 -11.67 -12.75
N ARG A 98 6.19 -11.52 -13.88
CA ARG A 98 5.59 -11.55 -15.21
C ARG A 98 4.99 -12.93 -15.54
N ASP A 99 5.73 -14.00 -15.26
CA ASP A 99 5.24 -15.37 -15.45
C ASP A 99 4.07 -15.67 -14.52
N TRP A 100 4.12 -15.16 -13.30
CA TRP A 100 3.00 -15.28 -12.37
C TRP A 100 1.75 -14.57 -12.91
N CYS A 101 1.86 -13.37 -13.45
CA CYS A 101 0.76 -12.62 -14.06
C CYS A 101 0.17 -13.31 -15.30
N ALA A 102 0.96 -14.06 -16.06
CA ALA A 102 0.48 -14.82 -17.21
C ALA A 102 -0.39 -16.04 -16.83
N GLY A 103 -0.42 -16.45 -15.59
CA GLY A 103 -1.07 -17.69 -15.11
C GLY A 103 -2.58 -17.60 -14.81
N GLY A 104 -3.30 -16.57 -15.30
CA GLY A 104 -4.75 -16.41 -15.12
C GLY A 104 -5.14 -15.47 -13.97
N GLU A 105 -6.42 -15.10 -13.91
CA GLU A 105 -6.95 -14.07 -13.01
C GLU A 105 -6.98 -14.54 -11.55
N ARG A 106 -6.27 -13.81 -10.69
CA ARG A 106 -6.17 -14.04 -9.25
C ARG A 106 -5.55 -12.83 -8.56
N LEU A 107 -5.68 -12.72 -7.25
CA LEU A 107 -5.00 -11.72 -6.44
C LEU A 107 -3.68 -12.28 -5.90
N GLY A 108 -2.58 -11.54 -6.07
CA GLY A 108 -1.26 -11.94 -5.60
C GLY A 108 -0.94 -11.42 -4.20
N ARG A 109 -0.61 -12.34 -3.28
CA ARG A 109 -0.11 -11.99 -1.95
C ARG A 109 1.42 -12.04 -1.95
N ALA A 110 2.05 -10.90 -1.68
CA ALA A 110 3.49 -10.80 -1.43
C ALA A 110 3.81 -11.03 0.05
N CYS A 111 5.00 -11.53 0.32
CA CYS A 111 5.53 -11.63 1.67
C CYS A 111 6.22 -10.31 2.04
N VAL A 112 5.59 -9.51 2.91
CA VAL A 112 6.17 -8.26 3.42
C VAL A 112 7.00 -8.56 4.65
N LEU A 113 8.25 -8.14 4.62
CA LEU A 113 9.27 -8.28 5.66
C LEU A 113 9.44 -6.93 6.34
N SER A 114 8.91 -6.79 7.55
CA SER A 114 9.02 -5.54 8.32
C SER A 114 10.08 -5.67 9.40
N ASP A 115 11.01 -4.71 9.42
CA ASP A 115 12.01 -4.57 10.47
C ASP A 115 11.46 -3.61 11.54
N ASP A 116 11.52 -4.02 12.81
CA ASP A 116 11.09 -3.19 13.95
C ASP A 116 12.09 -2.07 14.30
N GLY A 117 13.18 -1.95 13.54
CA GLY A 117 14.21 -0.92 13.75
C GLY A 117 15.13 -1.20 14.95
N ALA A 118 14.86 -2.24 15.73
CA ALA A 118 15.72 -2.68 16.84
C ALA A 118 16.71 -3.77 16.43
N GLY A 119 16.64 -4.22 15.16
CA GLY A 119 17.55 -5.22 14.59
C GLY A 119 17.34 -6.64 15.11
N ALA A 120 16.26 -6.88 15.86
CA ALA A 120 16.06 -8.16 16.56
C ALA A 120 14.97 -9.04 15.94
N THR A 121 13.98 -8.48 15.23
CA THR A 121 12.86 -9.29 14.76
C THR A 121 12.32 -8.80 13.41
N THR A 122 12.44 -9.65 12.38
CA THR A 122 11.74 -9.41 11.11
C THR A 122 10.37 -10.08 11.17
N THR A 123 9.31 -9.31 11.16
CA THR A 123 7.95 -9.85 11.04
C THR A 123 7.62 -10.16 9.58
N ARG A 124 6.83 -11.22 9.35
CA ARG A 124 6.39 -11.63 8.01
C ARG A 124 4.88 -11.54 7.90
N SER A 125 4.40 -10.76 6.96
CA SER A 125 2.98 -10.62 6.67
C SER A 125 2.69 -10.92 5.20
N TRP A 126 1.58 -11.61 4.91
CA TRP A 126 1.15 -11.87 3.55
C TRP A 126 0.09 -10.84 3.17
N ILE A 127 0.46 -9.87 2.34
CA ILE A 127 -0.38 -8.75 1.94
C ILE A 127 -0.68 -8.85 0.44
N THR A 128 -1.93 -8.55 0.04
CA THR A 128 -2.32 -8.51 -1.37
C THR A 128 -1.66 -7.29 -2.02
N ARG A 129 -0.73 -7.53 -2.96
CA ARG A 129 0.05 -6.50 -3.65
C ARG A 129 -0.04 -6.60 -5.18
N VAL A 130 -0.44 -7.74 -5.74
CA VAL A 130 -0.56 -7.93 -7.19
C VAL A 130 -2.03 -8.11 -7.54
N LEU A 131 -2.56 -7.17 -8.33
CA LEU A 131 -3.98 -7.07 -8.66
C LEU A 131 -4.18 -7.14 -10.18
N PRO A 132 -5.15 -7.93 -10.68
CA PRO A 132 -5.52 -7.90 -12.08
C PRO A 132 -6.29 -6.61 -12.41
N ARG A 133 -6.38 -6.28 -13.70
CA ARG A 133 -7.23 -5.21 -14.23
C ARG A 133 -8.66 -5.37 -13.68
N GLY A 134 -9.26 -4.27 -13.26
CA GLY A 134 -10.62 -4.27 -12.73
C GLY A 134 -10.74 -4.51 -11.22
N ALA A 135 -9.69 -4.99 -10.54
CA ALA A 135 -9.68 -5.03 -9.08
C ALA A 135 -9.82 -3.61 -8.50
N ARG A 136 -10.49 -3.50 -7.35
CA ARG A 136 -10.74 -2.22 -6.67
C ARG A 136 -10.49 -2.36 -5.17
N PHE A 137 -10.16 -1.23 -4.56
CA PHE A 137 -10.11 -1.10 -3.10
C PHE A 137 -11.43 -0.55 -2.58
N GLU A 138 -11.79 -0.93 -1.36
CA GLU A 138 -12.91 -0.44 -0.58
C GLU A 138 -12.49 -0.14 0.85
N GLY A 139 -13.18 0.78 1.50
CA GLY A 139 -12.90 1.24 2.86
C GLY A 139 -11.84 2.34 2.91
N ARG A 140 -12.10 3.35 3.78
CA ARG A 140 -11.19 4.50 3.89
C ARG A 140 -9.84 4.10 4.49
N VAL A 141 -9.88 3.36 5.61
CA VAL A 141 -8.73 2.80 6.32
C VAL A 141 -9.16 1.73 7.32
N PRO A 142 -8.49 0.56 7.41
CA PRO A 142 -7.58 0.07 6.38
C PRO A 142 -8.36 -0.36 5.13
N GLU A 143 -7.90 0.10 4.00
CA GLU A 143 -8.50 -0.24 2.71
C GLU A 143 -8.27 -1.73 2.38
N GLN A 144 -9.27 -2.35 1.79
CA GLN A 144 -9.26 -3.76 1.43
C GLN A 144 -9.51 -3.95 -0.07
N VAL A 145 -8.87 -4.96 -0.67
CA VAL A 145 -9.17 -5.31 -2.06
C VAL A 145 -10.51 -6.06 -2.10
N ALA A 146 -11.51 -5.43 -2.72
CA ALA A 146 -12.81 -6.02 -2.99
C ALA A 146 -12.72 -6.91 -4.23
N SER A 147 -12.73 -8.21 -4.04
CA SER A 147 -12.70 -9.17 -5.14
C SER A 147 -13.07 -10.57 -4.67
N ALA A 148 -13.81 -11.28 -5.53
CA ALA A 148 -14.17 -12.69 -5.34
C ALA A 148 -13.10 -13.65 -5.87
N VAL A 149 -12.11 -13.15 -6.65
CA VAL A 149 -11.07 -14.04 -7.20
C VAL A 149 -10.12 -14.55 -6.12
N PRO A 150 -9.54 -15.75 -6.31
CA PRO A 150 -8.67 -16.37 -5.30
C PRO A 150 -7.45 -15.52 -4.97
N ARG A 151 -7.05 -15.52 -3.69
CA ARG A 151 -5.82 -14.92 -3.21
C ARG A 151 -4.72 -15.98 -3.16
N VAL A 152 -3.71 -15.85 -4.00
CA VAL A 152 -2.61 -16.81 -4.16
C VAL A 152 -1.29 -16.14 -3.78
N ARG A 153 -0.39 -16.87 -3.14
CA ARG A 153 0.96 -16.37 -2.84
C ARG A 153 1.76 -16.18 -4.13
N THR A 154 2.47 -15.07 -4.21
CA THR A 154 3.51 -14.84 -5.23
C THR A 154 4.88 -15.29 -4.70
N GLY A 155 5.91 -15.24 -5.55
CA GLY A 155 7.31 -15.35 -5.13
C GLY A 155 7.88 -14.05 -4.55
N LEU A 156 7.12 -12.95 -4.56
CA LEU A 156 7.61 -11.63 -4.15
C LEU A 156 7.86 -11.56 -2.64
N HIS A 157 9.05 -11.08 -2.29
CA HIS A 157 9.40 -10.62 -0.96
C HIS A 157 9.65 -9.12 -1.01
N ILE A 158 8.94 -8.39 -0.18
CA ILE A 158 8.97 -6.93 -0.09
C ILE A 158 9.50 -6.54 1.27
N GLY A 159 10.56 -5.75 1.31
CA GLY A 159 11.07 -5.12 2.53
C GLY A 159 10.23 -3.91 2.88
N HIS A 160 10.08 -3.59 4.17
CA HIS A 160 9.34 -2.44 4.66
C HIS A 160 10.06 -1.82 5.86
N ASP A 161 10.30 -0.51 5.84
CA ASP A 161 10.97 0.24 6.91
C ASP A 161 10.11 1.35 7.55
N GLY A 162 8.78 1.24 7.42
CA GLY A 162 7.81 2.27 7.83
C GLY A 162 7.69 2.53 9.34
N TYR A 163 8.38 1.78 10.20
CA TYR A 163 8.23 1.85 11.66
C TYR A 163 9.09 2.89 12.38
N ARG A 164 9.47 4.01 11.73
CA ARG A 164 10.16 5.09 12.45
C ARG A 164 9.19 5.90 13.30
N ALA A 165 9.48 6.04 14.60
CA ALA A 165 8.59 6.58 15.63
C ALA A 165 7.95 7.95 15.29
N ALA A 166 8.68 8.86 14.64
CA ALA A 166 8.18 10.19 14.30
C ALA A 166 7.12 10.19 13.18
N GLN A 167 7.19 9.23 12.24
CA GLN A 167 6.21 9.09 11.17
C GLN A 167 4.96 8.33 11.64
N LEU A 168 5.14 7.39 12.58
CA LEU A 168 4.04 6.64 13.17
C LEU A 168 3.03 7.55 13.87
N ALA A 169 3.47 8.60 14.57
CA ALA A 169 2.56 9.49 15.29
C ALA A 169 1.61 10.23 14.34
N ARG A 170 2.15 10.84 13.25
CA ARG A 170 1.32 11.55 12.25
C ARG A 170 0.37 10.62 11.49
N LYS A 171 0.85 9.42 11.11
CA LYS A 171 0.04 8.40 10.43
C LYS A 171 -1.10 7.91 11.34
N ARG A 172 -0.86 7.75 12.64
CA ARG A 172 -1.85 7.29 13.64
C ARG A 172 -3.02 8.26 13.79
N ASP A 173 -2.75 9.54 13.98
CA ASP A 173 -3.81 10.53 14.19
C ASP A 173 -4.73 10.64 12.98
N ARG A 174 -4.16 10.70 11.77
CA ARG A 174 -4.93 10.69 10.53
C ARG A 174 -5.78 9.41 10.40
N ASN A 175 -5.18 8.25 10.59
CA ASN A 175 -5.88 6.98 10.43
C ASN A 175 -7.00 6.81 11.46
N HIS A 176 -6.80 7.27 12.69
CA HIS A 176 -7.83 7.30 13.71
C HIS A 176 -9.06 8.14 13.30
N GLN A 177 -8.83 9.34 12.78
CA GLN A 177 -9.92 10.20 12.30
C GLN A 177 -10.70 9.56 11.15
N LEU A 178 -10.00 8.90 10.22
CA LEU A 178 -10.62 8.18 9.11
C LEU A 178 -11.44 6.98 9.58
N LEU A 179 -10.93 6.21 10.56
CA LEU A 179 -11.67 5.10 11.19
C LEU A 179 -12.95 5.57 11.86
N LEU A 180 -12.89 6.68 12.61
CA LEU A 180 -14.07 7.25 13.25
C LEU A 180 -15.09 7.75 12.23
N ALA A 181 -14.64 8.42 11.16
CA ALA A 181 -15.51 8.89 10.09
C ALA A 181 -16.23 7.72 9.39
N GLU A 182 -15.51 6.64 9.10
CA GLU A 182 -16.10 5.45 8.47
C GLU A 182 -17.06 4.70 9.40
N LEU A 183 -16.76 4.62 10.70
CA LEU A 183 -17.66 4.03 11.68
C LEU A 183 -18.98 4.85 11.82
N ALA A 184 -18.91 6.18 11.69
CA ALA A 184 -20.10 7.03 11.71
C ALA A 184 -21.04 6.74 10.52
N GLU A 185 -20.49 6.36 9.37
CA GLU A 185 -21.28 5.96 8.19
C GLU A 185 -21.77 4.50 8.28
N ARG A 186 -21.05 3.63 8.99
CA ARG A 186 -21.35 2.20 9.18
C ARG A 186 -21.37 1.81 10.66
N PRO A 187 -22.33 2.33 11.45
CA PRO A 187 -22.41 2.05 12.88
C PRO A 187 -22.61 0.54 13.11
N GLY A 188 -21.77 -0.05 13.97
CA GLY A 188 -21.86 -1.48 14.31
C GLY A 188 -21.10 -2.42 13.37
N ASP A 189 -20.31 -1.90 12.41
CA ASP A 189 -19.38 -2.73 11.63
C ASP A 189 -18.31 -3.32 12.55
N ALA A 190 -18.36 -4.64 12.74
CA ALA A 190 -17.48 -5.35 13.68
C ALA A 190 -15.99 -5.24 13.31
N TYR A 191 -15.68 -5.13 12.02
CA TYR A 191 -14.31 -4.96 11.57
C TYR A 191 -13.76 -3.58 11.93
N LEU A 192 -14.54 -2.51 11.71
CA LEU A 192 -14.16 -1.15 12.09
C LEU A 192 -14.00 -1.02 13.61
N LEU A 193 -14.92 -1.58 14.39
CA LEU A 193 -14.81 -1.61 15.85
C LEU A 193 -13.54 -2.32 16.32
N TYR A 194 -13.18 -3.44 15.70
CA TYR A 194 -11.93 -4.14 15.98
C TYR A 194 -10.71 -3.28 15.63
N GLN A 195 -10.70 -2.59 14.50
CA GLN A 195 -9.58 -1.71 14.09
C GLN A 195 -9.42 -0.53 15.04
N ILE A 196 -10.53 0.08 15.50
CA ILE A 196 -10.50 1.17 16.48
C ILE A 196 -9.96 0.68 17.82
N ALA A 197 -10.41 -0.48 18.31
CA ALA A 197 -9.89 -1.07 19.53
C ALA A 197 -8.38 -1.34 19.46
N LYS A 198 -7.91 -1.87 18.34
CA LYS A 198 -6.48 -2.09 18.07
C LYS A 198 -5.68 -0.78 18.02
N ASP A 199 -6.24 0.27 17.42
CA ASP A 199 -5.61 1.59 17.37
C ASP A 199 -5.51 2.22 18.77
N ALA A 200 -6.57 2.10 19.58
CA ALA A 200 -6.58 2.56 20.98
C ALA A 200 -5.53 1.83 21.83
N ASP A 201 -5.39 0.51 21.67
CA ASP A 201 -4.36 -0.28 22.37
C ASP A 201 -2.94 0.19 22.00
N MET A 202 -2.69 0.43 20.71
CA MET A 202 -1.40 0.95 20.23
C MET A 202 -1.12 2.40 20.68
N ARG A 203 -2.15 3.19 21.00
CA ARG A 203 -2.02 4.54 21.54
C ARG A 203 -1.75 4.56 23.04
N GLY A 204 -2.02 3.46 23.74
CA GLY A 204 -1.96 3.37 25.18
C GLY A 204 -3.22 3.91 25.88
N ASP A 205 -4.29 4.20 25.13
CA ASP A 205 -5.55 4.73 25.65
C ASP A 205 -6.41 3.63 26.34
N GLY A 206 -6.03 2.36 26.20
CA GLY A 206 -6.75 1.21 26.75
C GLY A 206 -6.62 1.00 28.25
N ALA A 207 -5.72 1.69 28.95
CA ALA A 207 -5.49 1.49 30.37
C ALA A 207 -6.38 2.36 31.30
N ALA A 208 -7.09 3.35 30.76
CA ALA A 208 -7.87 4.29 31.56
C ALA A 208 -9.32 3.84 31.89
N SER A 209 -9.79 2.74 31.31
CA SER A 209 -11.19 2.28 31.47
C SER A 209 -11.38 1.12 32.46
N ALA A 210 -10.33 0.66 33.13
CA ALA A 210 -10.41 -0.48 34.06
C ALA A 210 -10.35 -0.08 35.55
N GLU A 211 -10.26 1.21 35.88
CA GLU A 211 -10.28 1.72 37.26
C GLU A 211 -11.38 2.79 37.41
N GLY A 212 -12.64 2.36 37.37
CA GLY A 212 -13.81 3.18 37.65
C GLY A 212 -14.96 2.32 38.16
#